data_c77e2e82fd01bd01ea73656ce55e3f17
#
_entry.id   c77e2e82fd01bd01ea73656ce55e3f17
#
_cell.length_a   1.000
_cell.length_b   1.000
_cell.length_c   1.000
_cell.angle_alpha   90.00
_cell.angle_beta   90.00
_cell.angle_gamma   90.00
#
_symmetry.space_group_name_H-M   'P 1'
#
loop_
_entity.id
_entity.type
_entity.pdbx_description
1 polymer ?
#
loop_
_entity_poly.entity_id
_entity_poly.type
_entity_poly.pdbx_seq_one_letter_code
_entity_poly.pdbx_strand_id
1 'polypeptide(L)'
;MEKLGKKKLDMQKLLAPAALVILYIVFSIFGNNFLSLDMVKNILESSYYIGFMAFGVTFIIITGGIDLSLGTVMMCAALLGGYAFKQGWPLILAIALTLFVGIAFGFVNGVLVAKLKLPPFIATLGTQMMSMGFGSIITK
;
A
#
# COMPACT_ATOMS: atom_id res chain seq x y z
N MET A 1 -38.26 -15.75 24.62
CA MET A 1 -37.21 -16.70 24.19
C MET A 1 -36.77 -16.28 22.80
N GLU A 2 -35.77 -15.45 22.72
CA GLU A 2 -35.22 -14.90 21.47
C GLU A 2 -34.37 -16.01 20.80
N LYS A 3 -34.79 -16.46 19.63
CA LYS A 3 -34.05 -17.46 18.84
C LYS A 3 -32.74 -16.82 18.39
N LEU A 4 -31.65 -17.20 19.02
CA LEU A 4 -30.30 -16.96 18.50
C LEU A 4 -30.18 -17.52 17.08
N GLY A 5 -30.41 -16.66 16.08
CA GLY A 5 -30.22 -16.99 14.68
C GLY A 5 -28.79 -17.45 14.46
N LYS A 6 -28.61 -18.70 14.07
CA LYS A 6 -27.31 -19.24 13.63
C LYS A 6 -26.78 -18.31 12.55
N LYS A 7 -25.75 -17.51 12.88
CA LYS A 7 -24.99 -16.71 11.90
C LYS A 7 -24.51 -17.69 10.83
N LYS A 8 -25.16 -17.72 9.67
CA LYS A 8 -24.65 -18.44 8.51
C LYS A 8 -23.26 -17.90 8.23
N LEU A 9 -22.26 -18.75 8.37
CA LEU A 9 -20.89 -18.42 7.98
C LEU A 9 -20.91 -17.98 6.52
N ASP A 10 -20.58 -16.74 6.30
CA ASP A 10 -20.59 -16.13 4.98
C ASP A 10 -19.41 -16.76 4.21
N MET A 11 -19.70 -17.74 3.36
CA MET A 11 -18.69 -18.51 2.63
C MET A 11 -17.73 -17.59 1.87
N GLN A 12 -18.19 -16.43 1.39
CA GLN A 12 -17.34 -15.43 0.73
C GLN A 12 -16.28 -14.85 1.64
N LYS A 13 -16.57 -14.68 2.94
CA LYS A 13 -15.59 -14.17 3.91
C LYS A 13 -14.52 -15.19 4.28
N LEU A 14 -14.78 -16.48 4.05
CA LEU A 14 -13.85 -17.57 4.32
C LEU A 14 -12.92 -17.87 3.13
N LEU A 15 -13.28 -17.44 1.92
CA LEU A 15 -12.50 -17.76 0.72
C LEU A 15 -11.05 -17.21 0.78
N ALA A 16 -10.88 -15.96 1.18
CA ALA A 16 -9.55 -15.34 1.25
C ALA A 16 -8.65 -15.97 2.33
N PRO A 17 -9.11 -16.15 3.58
CA PRO A 17 -8.32 -16.88 4.59
C PRO A 17 -8.05 -18.34 4.19
N ALA A 18 -9.02 -19.03 3.59
CA ALA A 18 -8.84 -20.40 3.13
C ALA A 18 -7.79 -20.49 2.02
N ALA A 19 -7.83 -19.59 1.03
CA ALA A 19 -6.85 -19.52 -0.02
C ALA A 19 -5.43 -19.29 0.54
N LEU A 20 -5.29 -18.41 1.54
CA LEU A 20 -4.01 -18.16 2.20
C LEU A 20 -3.47 -19.42 2.90
N VAL A 21 -4.34 -20.13 3.63
CA VAL A 21 -3.95 -21.38 4.32
C VAL A 21 -3.54 -22.45 3.31
N ILE A 22 -4.30 -22.60 2.20
CA ILE A 22 -3.97 -23.57 1.15
C ILE A 22 -2.61 -23.24 0.54
N LEU A 23 -2.37 -21.97 0.17
CA LEU A 23 -1.07 -21.54 -0.38
C LEU A 23 0.06 -21.79 0.59
N TYR A 24 -0.14 -21.50 1.88
CA TYR A 24 0.86 -21.76 2.91
C TYR A 24 1.20 -23.26 3.00
N ILE A 25 0.21 -24.15 2.98
CA ILE A 25 0.40 -25.60 2.98
C ILE A 25 1.16 -26.04 1.71
N VAL A 26 0.74 -25.56 0.53
CA VAL A 26 1.39 -25.91 -0.73
C VAL A 26 2.88 -25.52 -0.71
N PHE A 27 3.19 -24.29 -0.32
CA PHE A 27 4.59 -23.84 -0.22
C PHE A 27 5.38 -24.52 0.88
N SER A 28 4.73 -24.98 1.96
CA SER A 28 5.37 -25.78 3.02
C SER A 28 5.80 -27.16 2.54
N ILE A 29 5.07 -27.73 1.58
CA ILE A 29 5.37 -29.08 1.04
C ILE A 29 6.37 -28.98 -0.12
N PHE A 30 6.18 -28.02 -1.03
CA PHE A 30 6.93 -27.93 -2.28
C PHE A 30 8.07 -26.91 -2.25
N GLY A 31 8.06 -25.98 -1.28
CA GLY A 31 9.07 -24.93 -1.19
C GLY A 31 10.32 -25.39 -0.43
N ASN A 32 11.50 -25.15 -0.98
CA ASN A 32 12.76 -25.42 -0.30
C ASN A 32 12.92 -24.48 0.90
N ASN A 33 13.07 -25.04 2.11
CA ASN A 33 13.26 -24.30 3.36
C ASN A 33 12.14 -23.29 3.70
N PHE A 34 10.94 -23.46 3.18
CA PHE A 34 9.83 -22.50 3.39
C PHE A 34 9.47 -22.32 4.86
N LEU A 35 9.61 -23.38 5.68
CA LEU A 35 9.35 -23.34 7.13
C LEU A 35 10.53 -22.84 7.96
N SER A 36 11.62 -22.37 7.33
CA SER A 36 12.77 -21.82 8.06
C SER A 36 12.42 -20.47 8.70
N LEU A 37 13.09 -20.16 9.83
CA LEU A 37 12.94 -18.86 10.49
C LEU A 37 13.33 -17.69 9.56
N ASP A 38 14.31 -17.92 8.70
CA ASP A 38 14.76 -16.88 7.74
C ASP A 38 13.68 -16.61 6.69
N MET A 39 12.96 -17.63 6.23
CA MET A 39 11.84 -17.43 5.31
C MET A 39 10.68 -16.67 5.99
N VAL A 40 10.37 -17.00 7.25
CA VAL A 40 9.35 -16.28 8.02
C VAL A 40 9.74 -14.80 8.18
N LYS A 41 10.99 -14.49 8.50
CA LYS A 41 11.49 -13.11 8.56
C LYS A 41 11.36 -12.41 7.22
N ASN A 42 11.78 -13.04 6.12
CA ASN A 42 11.69 -12.48 4.77
C ASN A 42 10.24 -12.19 4.36
N ILE A 43 9.30 -13.07 4.71
CA ILE A 43 7.86 -12.86 4.47
C ILE A 43 7.37 -11.66 5.29
N LEU A 44 7.73 -11.56 6.56
CA LEU A 44 7.35 -10.43 7.40
C LEU A 44 7.96 -9.12 6.89
N GLU A 45 9.25 -9.11 6.52
CA GLU A 45 9.93 -7.94 5.95
C GLU A 45 9.32 -7.51 4.62
N SER A 46 8.89 -8.45 3.79
CA SER A 46 8.21 -8.15 2.53
C SER A 46 6.76 -7.70 2.73
N SER A 47 6.15 -8.02 3.86
CA SER A 47 4.72 -7.79 4.10
C SER A 47 4.44 -6.50 4.86
N TYR A 48 5.39 -5.97 5.65
CA TYR A 48 5.10 -4.83 6.53
C TYR A 48 4.73 -3.56 5.75
N TYR A 49 5.43 -3.24 4.67
CA TYR A 49 5.11 -2.06 3.85
C TYR A 49 3.77 -2.23 3.12
N ILE A 50 3.46 -3.44 2.67
CA ILE A 50 2.15 -3.75 2.06
C ILE A 50 1.04 -3.58 3.11
N GLY A 51 1.30 -3.99 4.36
CA GLY A 51 0.36 -3.81 5.47
C GLY A 51 0.06 -2.33 5.76
N PHE A 52 1.09 -1.48 5.79
CA PHE A 52 0.88 -0.03 5.93
C PHE A 52 0.09 0.57 4.76
N MET A 53 0.40 0.15 3.52
CA MET A 53 -0.37 0.59 2.35
C MET A 53 -1.82 0.11 2.42
N ALA A 54 -2.05 -1.15 2.80
CA ALA A 54 -3.39 -1.72 2.94
C ALA A 54 -4.22 -0.96 3.98
N PHE A 55 -3.60 -0.53 5.09
CA PHE A 55 -4.26 0.31 6.07
C PHE A 55 -4.73 1.64 5.46
N GLY A 56 -3.87 2.33 4.71
CA GLY A 56 -4.23 3.55 3.99
C GLY A 56 -5.35 3.35 2.96
N VAL A 57 -5.24 2.27 2.14
CA VAL A 57 -6.24 1.90 1.13
C VAL A 57 -7.61 1.63 1.77
N THR A 58 -7.64 1.06 2.97
CA THR A 58 -8.90 0.75 3.66
C THR A 58 -9.76 2.02 3.85
N PHE A 59 -9.16 3.15 4.22
CA PHE A 59 -9.90 4.42 4.35
C PHE A 59 -10.47 4.89 3.01
N ILE A 60 -9.73 4.70 1.92
CA ILE A 60 -10.18 5.08 0.57
C ILE A 60 -11.35 4.21 0.14
N ILE A 61 -11.28 2.90 0.37
CA ILE A 61 -12.36 1.96 0.04
C ILE A 61 -13.63 2.25 0.84
N ILE A 62 -13.50 2.61 2.13
CA ILE A 62 -14.65 2.99 2.98
C ILE A 62 -15.38 4.20 2.41
N THR A 63 -14.67 5.13 1.78
CA THR A 63 -15.29 6.29 1.12
C THR A 63 -15.82 5.99 -0.28
N GLY A 64 -15.75 4.74 -0.74
CA GLY A 64 -16.18 4.32 -2.08
C GLY A 64 -15.21 4.74 -3.20
N GLY A 65 -14.00 5.16 -2.86
CA GLY A 65 -12.97 5.55 -3.81
C GLY A 65 -12.05 4.40 -4.22
N ILE A 66 -11.30 4.62 -5.30
CA ILE A 66 -10.19 3.78 -5.74
C ILE A 66 -8.99 4.70 -5.92
N ASP A 67 -7.86 4.37 -5.30
CA ASP A 67 -6.60 5.10 -5.47
C ASP A 67 -5.56 4.18 -6.11
N LEU A 68 -5.20 4.49 -7.36
CA LEU A 68 -4.19 3.78 -8.12
C LEU A 68 -2.78 4.36 -7.91
N SER A 69 -2.67 5.54 -7.30
CA SER A 69 -1.40 6.27 -7.17
C SER A 69 -0.56 5.82 -5.97
N LEU A 70 -1.13 5.13 -4.99
CA LEU A 70 -0.48 4.82 -3.71
C LEU A 70 0.91 4.20 -3.85
N GLY A 71 1.05 3.16 -4.68
CA GLY A 71 2.34 2.48 -4.87
C GLY A 71 3.39 3.37 -5.53
N THR A 72 3.01 4.15 -6.54
CA THR A 72 3.93 5.04 -7.26
C THR A 72 4.29 6.28 -6.45
N VAL A 73 3.34 6.82 -5.68
CA VAL A 73 3.59 7.92 -4.74
C VAL A 73 4.53 7.49 -3.63
N MET A 74 4.33 6.28 -3.06
CA MET A 74 5.25 5.73 -2.07
C MET A 74 6.67 5.59 -2.64
N MET A 75 6.81 5.03 -3.85
CA MET A 75 8.11 4.92 -4.52
C MET A 75 8.74 6.29 -4.78
N CYS A 76 7.99 7.24 -5.32
CA CYS A 76 8.47 8.59 -5.58
C CYS A 76 8.93 9.29 -4.30
N ALA A 77 8.15 9.20 -3.22
CA ALA A 77 8.48 9.76 -1.93
C ALA A 77 9.76 9.15 -1.33
N ALA A 78 9.89 7.82 -1.41
CA ALA A 78 11.09 7.12 -0.95
C ALA A 78 12.34 7.47 -1.77
N LEU A 79 12.21 7.62 -3.09
CA LEU A 79 13.30 8.05 -3.97
C LEU A 79 13.78 9.48 -3.65
N LEU A 80 12.84 10.40 -3.43
CA LEU A 80 13.16 11.80 -3.06
C LEU A 80 13.89 11.89 -1.72
N GLY A 81 13.34 11.21 -0.69
CA GLY A 81 13.97 11.18 0.63
C GLY A 81 15.32 10.47 0.61
N GLY A 82 15.43 9.34 -0.09
CA GLY A 82 16.69 8.62 -0.27
C GLY A 82 17.74 9.43 -1.02
N TYR A 83 17.32 10.16 -2.06
CA TYR A 83 18.21 11.07 -2.79
C TYR A 83 18.72 12.22 -1.89
N ALA A 84 17.84 12.87 -1.13
CA ALA A 84 18.20 13.91 -0.20
C ALA A 84 19.23 13.40 0.85
N PHE A 85 18.99 12.21 1.41
CA PHE A 85 19.90 11.55 2.33
C PHE A 85 21.27 11.29 1.69
N LYS A 86 21.29 10.80 0.44
CA LYS A 86 22.51 10.57 -0.33
C LYS A 86 23.31 11.87 -0.57
N GLN A 87 22.61 13.01 -0.67
CA GLN A 87 23.24 14.34 -0.79
C GLN A 87 23.74 14.92 0.54
N GLY A 88 23.71 14.14 1.62
CA GLY A 88 24.23 14.53 2.93
C GLY A 88 23.20 15.22 3.84
N TRP A 89 21.94 15.20 3.50
CA TRP A 89 20.90 15.73 4.40
C TRP A 89 20.80 14.88 5.67
N PRO A 90 20.56 15.48 6.83
CA PRO A 90 20.26 14.74 8.06
C PRO A 90 19.09 13.76 7.84
N LEU A 91 19.17 12.56 8.41
CA LEU A 91 18.16 11.52 8.26
C LEU A 91 16.75 12.02 8.58
N ILE A 92 16.61 12.83 9.63
CA ILE A 92 15.32 13.38 10.04
C ILE A 92 14.68 14.25 8.96
N LEU A 93 15.48 15.05 8.24
CA LEU A 93 15.00 15.88 7.14
C LEU A 93 14.65 15.05 5.89
N ALA A 94 15.41 14.00 5.63
CA ALA A 94 15.11 13.06 4.54
C ALA A 94 13.78 12.33 4.78
N ILE A 95 13.54 11.89 6.01
CA ILE A 95 12.25 11.30 6.42
C ILE A 95 11.12 12.33 6.32
N ALA A 96 11.34 13.54 6.81
CA ALA A 96 10.34 14.62 6.72
C ALA A 96 9.97 14.93 5.26
N LEU A 97 10.96 14.95 4.36
CA LEU A 97 10.72 15.13 2.92
C LEU A 97 9.89 13.98 2.34
N THR A 98 10.20 12.73 2.69
CA THR A 98 9.43 11.55 2.26
C THR A 98 7.95 11.68 2.67
N LEU A 99 7.70 12.03 3.94
CA LEU A 99 6.35 12.22 4.45
C LEU A 99 5.64 13.40 3.76
N PHE A 100 6.35 14.50 3.58
CA PHE A 100 5.81 15.69 2.91
C PHE A 100 5.35 15.38 1.48
N VAL A 101 6.15 14.64 0.71
CA VAL A 101 5.79 14.25 -0.67
C VAL A 101 4.54 13.38 -0.68
N GLY A 102 4.46 12.39 0.20
CA GLY A 102 3.26 11.54 0.32
C GLY A 102 2.00 12.35 0.67
N ILE A 103 2.11 13.27 1.65
CA ILE A 103 1.02 14.16 2.04
C ILE A 103 0.61 15.09 0.90
N ALA A 104 1.57 15.65 0.16
CA ALA A 104 1.30 16.55 -0.96
C ALA A 104 0.49 15.86 -2.07
N PHE A 105 0.89 14.65 -2.48
CA PHE A 105 0.14 13.88 -3.47
C PHE A 105 -1.25 13.47 -2.95
N GLY A 106 -1.35 13.05 -1.69
CA GLY A 106 -2.63 12.73 -1.04
C GLY A 106 -3.55 13.95 -0.97
N PHE A 107 -3.01 15.13 -0.65
CA PHE A 107 -3.76 16.38 -0.65
C PHE A 107 -4.28 16.75 -2.05
N VAL A 108 -3.44 16.61 -3.08
CA VAL A 108 -3.83 16.85 -4.48
C VAL A 108 -4.98 15.91 -4.86
N ASN A 109 -4.85 14.61 -4.61
CA ASN A 109 -5.92 13.64 -4.86
C ASN A 109 -7.21 14.01 -4.11
N GLY A 110 -7.09 14.36 -2.84
CA GLY A 110 -8.24 14.79 -2.03
C GLY A 110 -8.95 16.01 -2.61
N VAL A 111 -8.22 17.02 -3.06
CA VAL A 111 -8.80 18.22 -3.72
C VAL A 111 -9.47 17.85 -5.04
N LEU A 112 -8.81 17.07 -5.89
CA LEU A 112 -9.35 16.66 -7.18
C LEU A 112 -10.67 15.88 -7.02
N VAL A 113 -10.72 14.96 -6.07
CA VAL A 113 -11.90 14.11 -5.86
C VAL A 113 -12.99 14.85 -5.06
N ALA A 114 -12.64 15.44 -3.91
CA ALA A 114 -13.64 15.99 -3.00
C ALA A 114 -14.17 17.36 -3.45
N LYS A 115 -13.30 18.27 -3.97
CA LYS A 115 -13.70 19.62 -4.37
C LYS A 115 -14.05 19.70 -5.86
N LEU A 116 -13.20 19.16 -6.73
CA LEU A 116 -13.42 19.22 -8.18
C LEU A 116 -14.35 18.12 -8.69
N LYS A 117 -14.76 17.19 -7.80
CA LYS A 117 -15.70 16.09 -8.12
C LYS A 117 -15.24 15.19 -9.26
N LEU A 118 -13.93 15.11 -9.50
CA LEU A 118 -13.38 14.17 -10.46
C LEU A 118 -13.58 12.73 -9.98
N PRO A 119 -13.87 11.78 -10.88
CA PRO A 119 -13.88 10.37 -10.52
C PRO A 119 -12.54 9.96 -9.89
N PRO A 120 -12.54 9.28 -8.73
CA PRO A 120 -11.30 8.91 -8.02
C PRO A 120 -10.30 8.18 -8.90
N PHE A 121 -10.78 7.28 -9.75
CA PHE A 121 -9.96 6.53 -10.71
C PHE A 121 -9.18 7.46 -11.66
N ILE A 122 -9.83 8.48 -12.23
CA ILE A 122 -9.19 9.42 -13.18
C ILE A 122 -8.17 10.30 -12.45
N ALA A 123 -8.54 10.85 -11.30
CA ALA A 123 -7.67 11.71 -10.51
C ALA A 123 -6.39 10.97 -10.10
N THR A 124 -6.54 9.77 -9.56
CA THR A 124 -5.42 8.97 -9.05
C THR A 124 -4.56 8.37 -10.16
N LEU A 125 -5.13 8.07 -11.34
CA LEU A 125 -4.36 7.67 -12.51
C LEU A 125 -3.45 8.81 -12.99
N GLY A 126 -3.96 10.05 -13.01
CA GLY A 126 -3.15 11.23 -13.33
C GLY A 126 -1.99 11.41 -12.36
N THR A 127 -2.24 11.36 -11.06
CA THR A 127 -1.20 11.49 -10.03
C THR A 127 -0.24 10.30 -10.01
N GLN A 128 -0.68 9.11 -10.37
CA GLN A 128 0.18 7.96 -10.61
C GLN A 128 1.24 8.27 -11.70
N MET A 129 0.81 8.75 -12.83
CA MET A 129 1.73 9.10 -13.93
C MET A 129 2.66 10.25 -13.56
N MET A 130 2.15 11.25 -12.84
CA MET A 130 2.97 12.37 -12.33
C MET A 130 4.05 11.86 -11.37
N SER A 131 3.71 11.04 -10.39
CA SER A 131 4.67 10.52 -9.42
C SER A 131 5.73 9.62 -10.07
N MET A 132 5.37 8.82 -11.07
CA MET A 132 6.33 8.05 -11.88
C MET A 132 7.31 8.97 -12.63
N GLY A 133 6.80 10.03 -13.26
CA GLY A 133 7.62 11.02 -13.97
C GLY A 133 8.61 11.72 -13.04
N PHE A 134 8.14 12.21 -11.90
CA PHE A 134 9.00 12.83 -10.88
C PHE A 134 10.07 11.88 -10.36
N GLY A 135 9.71 10.64 -10.01
CA GLY A 135 10.66 9.64 -9.58
C GLY A 135 11.74 9.36 -10.62
N SER A 136 11.36 9.24 -11.90
CA SER A 136 12.28 8.99 -13.02
C SER A 136 13.26 10.14 -13.28
N ILE A 137 12.86 11.39 -13.07
CA ILE A 137 13.75 12.56 -13.26
C ILE A 137 14.85 12.60 -12.20
N ILE A 138 14.53 12.20 -10.98
CA ILE A 138 15.46 12.31 -9.83
C ILE A 138 16.50 11.18 -9.83
N THR A 139 16.17 10.04 -10.43
CA THR A 139 17.06 8.86 -10.46
C THR A 139 17.99 8.83 -11.68
N LYS A 140 17.92 9.81 -12.56
CA LYS A 140 18.89 10.03 -13.63
C LYS A 140 20.11 10.75 -13.11
#